data_ee14161ce4ecfba4f3479a616a5e7e7d
#
_entry.id   ee14161ce4ecfba4f3479a616a5e7e7d
#
_cell.length_a   1.000
_cell.length_b   1.000
_cell.length_c   1.000
_cell.angle_alpha   90.00
_cell.angle_beta   90.00
_cell.angle_gamma   90.00
#
_symmetry.space_group_name_H-M   'P 1'
#
loop_
_entity.id
_entity.type
_entity.pdbx_description
1 polymer ?
#
loop_
_entity_poly.entity_id
_entity_poly.type
_entity_poly.pdbx_seq_one_letter_code
_entity_poly.pdbx_strand_id
1 'polypeptide(L)'
;MDDSWNDISEVNSMAKENVGYATQKPEALLERIIKSSSNEGDLVCDFFGGSGTTAAVAERLGRRWITCDIGKPASLVMRKRFIDQEVNPFLYQSIGDYQKEAFHNNKKLRRVGDLSQVVLGLFGALPFSPEQVSDRNFGYVKGTRNLVMVDSPNRLTTAATVRRAV
;
A
#
# COMPACT_ATOMS: atom_id res chain seq x y z
N MET A 1 6.08 -17.95 37.45
CA MET A 1 5.70 -17.12 36.29
C MET A 1 5.05 -18.05 35.33
N ASP A 2 3.78 -17.79 34.98
CA ASP A 2 3.14 -18.53 33.90
C ASP A 2 3.82 -18.18 32.57
N ASP A 3 4.14 -19.17 31.78
CA ASP A 3 4.70 -19.07 30.44
C ASP A 3 3.61 -18.99 29.34
N SER A 4 2.34 -18.94 29.75
CA SER A 4 1.19 -18.77 28.87
C SER A 4 0.41 -17.50 29.19
N TRP A 5 0.05 -16.75 28.16
CA TRP A 5 -0.69 -15.47 28.27
C TRP A 5 -2.15 -15.68 27.83
N ASN A 6 -2.98 -16.11 28.77
CA ASN A 6 -4.40 -16.40 28.52
C ASN A 6 -5.33 -15.20 28.72
N ASP A 7 -4.77 -14.06 29.14
CA ASP A 7 -5.49 -12.81 29.42
C ASP A 7 -5.61 -11.86 28.22
N ILE A 8 -5.01 -12.22 27.08
CA ILE A 8 -5.10 -11.44 25.82
C ILE A 8 -5.93 -12.21 24.81
N SER A 9 -7.11 -11.68 24.50
CA SER A 9 -8.00 -12.27 23.50
C SER A 9 -7.52 -11.96 22.06
N GLU A 10 -7.91 -12.80 21.12
CA GLU A 10 -7.75 -12.52 19.69
C GLU A 10 -8.51 -11.27 19.26
N VAL A 11 -8.11 -10.67 18.12
CA VAL A 11 -8.78 -9.50 17.57
C VAL A 11 -10.18 -9.86 17.11
N ASN A 12 -11.19 -9.29 17.77
CA ASN A 12 -12.57 -9.45 17.38
C ASN A 12 -12.84 -8.70 16.05
N SER A 13 -13.71 -9.26 15.21
CA SER A 13 -14.11 -8.63 13.93
C SER A 13 -14.70 -7.23 14.10
N MET A 14 -15.29 -6.92 15.25
CA MET A 14 -15.86 -5.59 15.59
C MET A 14 -14.91 -4.71 16.40
N ALA A 15 -13.69 -5.16 16.69
CA ALA A 15 -12.73 -4.37 17.45
C ALA A 15 -12.27 -3.14 16.64
N LYS A 16 -12.12 -2.00 17.32
CA LYS A 16 -11.64 -0.75 16.67
C LYS A 16 -10.24 -0.90 16.05
N GLU A 17 -9.41 -1.79 16.60
CA GLU A 17 -8.07 -2.09 16.10
C GLU A 17 -8.06 -2.97 14.86
N ASN A 18 -9.21 -3.57 14.49
CA ASN A 18 -9.31 -4.49 13.37
C ASN A 18 -9.16 -3.73 12.04
N VAL A 19 -8.11 -4.04 11.29
CA VAL A 19 -7.86 -3.45 9.97
C VAL A 19 -8.22 -4.39 8.81
N GLY A 20 -8.95 -5.49 9.08
CA GLY A 20 -9.36 -6.47 8.07
C GLY A 20 -8.23 -7.37 7.56
N TYR A 21 -7.14 -7.49 8.29
CA TYR A 21 -6.01 -8.36 7.92
C TYR A 21 -6.10 -9.69 8.66
N ALA A 22 -6.21 -10.79 7.93
CA ALA A 22 -6.57 -12.11 8.46
C ALA A 22 -5.67 -12.64 9.59
N THR A 23 -4.41 -12.26 9.62
CA THR A 23 -3.43 -12.70 10.64
C THR A 23 -3.01 -11.58 11.58
N GLN A 24 -3.83 -10.54 11.72
CA GLN A 24 -3.56 -9.45 12.64
C GLN A 24 -3.42 -9.96 14.08
N LYS A 25 -2.36 -9.52 14.75
CA LYS A 25 -2.16 -9.77 16.18
C LYS A 25 -2.83 -8.68 17.02
N PRO A 26 -3.33 -8.98 18.23
CA PRO A 26 -3.89 -7.98 19.14
C PRO A 26 -2.83 -6.92 19.52
N GLU A 27 -3.23 -5.65 19.55
CA GLU A 27 -2.35 -4.57 20.00
C GLU A 27 -1.87 -4.79 21.44
N ALA A 28 -2.71 -5.32 22.33
CA ALA A 28 -2.36 -5.62 23.72
C ALA A 28 -1.19 -6.62 23.83
N LEU A 29 -1.10 -7.58 22.92
CA LEU A 29 0.02 -8.52 22.86
C LEU A 29 1.33 -7.80 22.53
N LEU A 30 1.32 -6.99 21.46
CA LEU A 30 2.50 -6.24 21.04
C LEU A 30 2.89 -5.18 22.06
N GLU A 31 1.91 -4.56 22.74
CA GLU A 31 2.17 -3.61 23.81
C GLU A 31 2.94 -4.27 24.98
N ARG A 32 2.52 -5.46 25.41
CA ARG A 32 3.23 -6.23 26.45
C ARG A 32 4.66 -6.57 26.03
N ILE A 33 4.83 -7.08 24.81
CA ILE A 33 6.15 -7.45 24.28
C ILE A 33 7.08 -6.21 24.22
N ILE A 34 6.61 -5.12 23.63
CA ILE A 34 7.41 -3.92 23.41
C ILE A 34 7.78 -3.27 24.77
N LYS A 35 6.83 -3.18 25.72
CA LYS A 35 7.10 -2.61 27.05
C LYS A 35 8.09 -3.44 27.85
N SER A 36 8.07 -4.76 27.71
CA SER A 36 8.98 -5.64 28.46
C SER A 36 10.38 -5.71 27.87
N SER A 37 10.55 -5.35 26.59
CA SER A 37 11.81 -5.55 25.85
C SER A 37 12.47 -4.27 25.35
N SER A 38 11.87 -3.10 25.59
CA SER A 38 12.40 -1.82 25.11
C SER A 38 11.99 -0.65 25.99
N ASN A 39 12.71 0.47 25.85
CA ASN A 39 12.41 1.75 26.49
C ASN A 39 11.89 2.75 25.46
N GLU A 40 11.32 3.86 25.93
CA GLU A 40 10.95 4.97 25.06
C GLU A 40 12.16 5.51 24.29
N GLY A 41 11.98 5.79 22.98
CA GLY A 41 13.05 6.23 22.09
C GLY A 41 13.86 5.08 21.44
N ASP A 42 13.74 3.84 21.94
CA ASP A 42 14.41 2.68 21.34
C ASP A 42 13.86 2.38 19.94
N LEU A 43 14.61 1.60 19.17
CA LEU A 43 14.23 1.15 17.83
C LEU A 43 13.62 -0.25 17.88
N VAL A 44 12.38 -0.38 17.43
CA VAL A 44 11.67 -1.64 17.28
C VAL A 44 11.67 -2.03 15.80
N CYS A 45 12.08 -3.25 15.48
CA CYS A 45 12.12 -3.76 14.11
C CYS A 45 11.18 -4.97 13.95
N ASP A 46 10.37 -4.95 12.87
CA ASP A 46 9.53 -6.07 12.49
C ASP A 46 9.64 -6.29 10.97
N PHE A 47 10.32 -7.36 10.57
CA PHE A 47 10.57 -7.67 9.17
C PHE A 47 9.44 -8.48 8.49
N PHE A 48 8.39 -8.80 9.24
CA PHE A 48 7.20 -9.50 8.78
C PHE A 48 5.94 -8.77 9.23
N GLY A 49 5.89 -7.47 8.97
CA GLY A 49 4.98 -6.51 9.58
C GLY A 49 3.48 -6.80 9.41
N GLY A 50 3.10 -7.52 8.34
CA GLY A 50 1.71 -7.91 8.10
C GLY A 50 0.73 -6.73 8.15
N SER A 51 -0.11 -6.68 9.18
CA SER A 51 -1.05 -5.58 9.43
C SER A 51 -0.41 -4.31 10.01
N GLY A 52 0.90 -4.33 10.34
CA GLY A 52 1.62 -3.20 10.95
C GLY A 52 1.33 -2.99 12.44
N THR A 53 0.82 -3.99 13.15
CA THR A 53 0.48 -3.85 14.57
C THR A 53 1.70 -3.49 15.41
N THR A 54 2.84 -4.14 15.17
CA THR A 54 4.10 -3.85 15.89
C THR A 54 4.50 -2.38 15.75
N ALA A 55 4.53 -1.85 14.54
CA ALA A 55 4.92 -0.46 14.28
C ALA A 55 3.91 0.53 14.86
N ALA A 56 2.61 0.26 14.73
CA ALA A 56 1.54 1.10 15.30
C ALA A 56 1.62 1.19 16.81
N VAL A 57 1.89 0.07 17.48
CA VAL A 57 2.05 0.05 18.95
C VAL A 57 3.36 0.69 19.38
N ALA A 58 4.46 0.45 18.64
CA ALA A 58 5.76 1.09 18.92
C ALA A 58 5.65 2.62 18.84
N GLU A 59 5.01 3.17 17.80
CA GLU A 59 4.73 4.59 17.66
C GLU A 59 3.96 5.14 18.87
N ARG A 60 2.84 4.52 19.21
CA ARG A 60 2.00 4.93 20.37
C ARG A 60 2.77 4.92 21.69
N LEU A 61 3.72 4.05 21.82
CA LEU A 61 4.57 3.92 23.01
C LEU A 61 5.83 4.80 22.97
N GLY A 62 5.99 5.68 21.97
CA GLY A 62 7.15 6.55 21.84
C GLY A 62 8.43 5.85 21.40
N ARG A 63 8.33 4.70 20.75
CA ARG A 63 9.48 3.99 20.16
C ARG A 63 9.60 4.39 18.69
N ARG A 64 10.83 4.41 18.18
CA ARG A 64 11.08 4.44 16.74
C ARG A 64 10.83 3.05 16.17
N TRP A 65 10.46 2.97 14.90
CA TRP A 65 10.17 1.68 14.31
C TRP A 65 10.65 1.56 12.86
N ILE A 66 10.98 0.33 12.49
CA ILE A 66 11.20 -0.10 11.11
C ILE A 66 10.34 -1.34 10.90
N THR A 67 9.54 -1.34 9.87
CA THR A 67 8.74 -2.50 9.49
C THR A 67 8.85 -2.76 8.00
N CYS A 68 8.83 -4.00 7.60
CA CYS A 68 8.76 -4.37 6.21
C CYS A 68 7.90 -5.62 6.02
N ASP A 69 7.45 -5.83 4.80
CA ASP A 69 6.73 -7.02 4.39
C ASP A 69 6.95 -7.26 2.89
N ILE A 70 7.01 -8.51 2.47
CA ILE A 70 7.12 -8.88 1.05
C ILE A 70 5.78 -8.72 0.31
N GLY A 71 4.67 -8.78 1.04
CA GLY A 71 3.31 -8.73 0.50
C GLY A 71 2.83 -7.32 0.21
N LYS A 72 2.48 -7.02 -1.04
CA LYS A 72 1.82 -5.74 -1.38
C LYS A 72 0.54 -5.47 -0.57
N PRO A 73 -0.35 -6.45 -0.33
CA PRO A 73 -1.52 -6.25 0.52
C PRO A 73 -1.15 -5.81 1.94
N ALA A 74 -0.14 -6.43 2.55
CA ALA A 74 0.36 -6.05 3.86
C ALA A 74 0.82 -4.59 3.88
N SER A 75 1.66 -4.19 2.91
CA SER A 75 2.17 -2.83 2.79
C SER A 75 1.05 -1.78 2.62
N LEU A 76 -0.01 -2.11 1.87
CA LEU A 76 -1.16 -1.21 1.71
C LEU A 76 -1.96 -1.07 3.00
N VAL A 77 -2.19 -2.18 3.73
CA VAL A 77 -2.89 -2.17 5.01
C VAL A 77 -2.08 -1.39 6.05
N MET A 78 -0.78 -1.64 6.17
CA MET A 78 0.11 -0.90 7.07
C MET A 78 0.05 0.60 6.79
N ARG A 79 0.24 1.00 5.54
CA ARG A 79 0.22 2.42 5.16
C ARG A 79 -1.11 3.08 5.50
N LYS A 80 -2.23 2.42 5.18
CA LYS A 80 -3.55 2.93 5.55
C LYS A 80 -3.69 3.09 7.06
N ARG A 81 -3.31 2.07 7.84
CA ARG A 81 -3.35 2.09 9.30
C ARG A 81 -2.56 3.27 9.88
N PHE A 82 -1.35 3.51 9.38
CA PHE A 82 -0.50 4.60 9.87
C PHE A 82 -1.09 5.98 9.55
N ILE A 83 -1.70 6.14 8.39
CA ILE A 83 -2.40 7.36 8.02
C ILE A 83 -3.63 7.57 8.91
N ASP A 84 -4.44 6.53 9.09
CA ASP A 84 -5.66 6.60 9.92
C ASP A 84 -5.34 6.87 11.41
N GLN A 85 -4.17 6.46 11.89
CA GLN A 85 -3.68 6.71 13.26
C GLN A 85 -2.87 7.99 13.41
N GLU A 86 -2.73 8.78 12.33
CA GLU A 86 -2.00 10.06 12.33
C GLU A 86 -0.58 9.93 12.92
N VAL A 87 0.15 8.85 12.59
CA VAL A 87 1.51 8.65 13.05
C VAL A 87 2.43 9.76 12.53
N ASN A 88 3.58 9.96 13.20
CA ASN A 88 4.59 10.89 12.71
C ASN A 88 4.99 10.59 11.27
N PRO A 89 5.47 11.58 10.49
CA PRO A 89 5.91 11.37 9.12
C PRO A 89 6.94 10.24 9.03
N PHE A 90 6.71 9.30 8.11
CA PHE A 90 7.56 8.13 7.92
C PHE A 90 7.99 7.97 6.46
N LEU A 91 9.13 7.31 6.25
CA LEU A 91 9.62 6.96 4.92
C LEU A 91 9.00 5.64 4.47
N TYR A 92 8.35 5.65 3.30
CA TYR A 92 7.89 4.43 2.63
C TYR A 92 8.81 4.13 1.45
N GLN A 93 9.36 2.93 1.42
CA GLN A 93 10.29 2.49 0.39
C GLN A 93 9.88 1.12 -0.17
N SER A 94 9.95 0.96 -1.49
CA SER A 94 9.83 -0.34 -2.16
C SER A 94 11.21 -0.79 -2.63
N ILE A 95 11.65 -1.96 -2.16
CA ILE A 95 12.95 -2.54 -2.53
C ILE A 95 12.68 -3.64 -3.56
N GLY A 96 13.12 -3.41 -4.78
CA GLY A 96 12.94 -4.35 -5.90
C GLY A 96 11.48 -4.42 -6.38
N ASP A 97 11.24 -3.96 -7.58
CA ASP A 97 9.94 -4.15 -8.22
C ASP A 97 10.03 -5.35 -9.16
N TYR A 98 9.96 -6.57 -8.60
CA TYR A 98 9.95 -7.81 -9.38
C TYR A 98 8.89 -7.82 -10.47
N GLN A 99 7.76 -7.12 -10.26
CA GLN A 99 6.75 -6.99 -11.30
C GLN A 99 7.24 -6.05 -12.41
N LYS A 100 7.95 -4.99 -12.06
CA LYS A 100 8.53 -4.07 -13.03
C LYS A 100 9.62 -4.76 -13.84
N GLU A 101 10.47 -5.56 -13.20
CA GLU A 101 11.48 -6.39 -13.90
C GLU A 101 10.81 -7.50 -14.72
N ALA A 102 9.79 -8.17 -14.23
CA ALA A 102 9.03 -9.15 -14.99
C ALA A 102 8.32 -8.51 -16.21
N PHE A 103 7.81 -7.29 -16.08
CA PHE A 103 7.27 -6.51 -17.20
C PHE A 103 8.37 -6.07 -18.18
N HIS A 104 9.53 -5.64 -17.70
CA HIS A 104 10.66 -5.28 -18.57
C HIS A 104 11.22 -6.50 -19.32
N ASN A 105 11.27 -7.67 -18.69
CA ASN A 105 11.73 -8.91 -19.28
C ASN A 105 10.68 -9.57 -20.19
N ASN A 106 9.41 -9.20 -20.06
CA ASN A 106 8.35 -9.71 -20.90
C ASN A 106 8.30 -8.92 -22.22
N LYS A 107 8.90 -9.49 -23.29
CA LYS A 107 9.02 -8.85 -24.62
C LYS A 107 7.68 -8.38 -25.24
N LYS A 108 6.53 -8.80 -24.68
CA LYS A 108 5.19 -8.43 -25.15
C LYS A 108 4.71 -7.04 -24.68
N LEU A 109 5.30 -6.44 -23.63
CA LEU A 109 4.88 -5.14 -23.07
C LEU A 109 6.02 -4.11 -23.13
N ARG A 110 6.67 -4.00 -24.28
CA ARG A 110 7.84 -3.11 -24.46
C ARG A 110 7.53 -1.63 -24.54
N ARG A 111 6.25 -1.24 -24.68
CA ARG A 111 5.83 0.17 -24.82
C ARG A 111 4.92 0.57 -23.67
N VAL A 112 5.13 1.78 -23.14
CA VAL A 112 4.26 2.37 -22.10
C VAL A 112 2.79 2.38 -22.54
N GLY A 113 2.53 2.56 -23.84
CA GLY A 113 1.18 2.51 -24.41
C GLY A 113 0.50 1.15 -24.30
N ASP A 114 1.24 0.05 -24.31
CA ASP A 114 0.66 -1.29 -24.18
C ASP A 114 0.24 -1.57 -22.72
N LEU A 115 1.02 -1.08 -21.75
CA LEU A 115 0.64 -1.12 -20.35
C LEU A 115 -0.59 -0.26 -20.06
N SER A 116 -0.66 0.93 -20.64
CA SER A 116 -1.79 1.83 -20.47
C SER A 116 -3.10 1.20 -20.97
N GLN A 117 -3.07 0.46 -22.08
CA GLN A 117 -4.25 -0.24 -22.59
C GLN A 117 -4.71 -1.37 -21.65
N VAL A 118 -3.78 -2.10 -21.04
CA VAL A 118 -4.13 -3.11 -20.02
C VAL A 118 -4.79 -2.45 -18.80
N VAL A 119 -4.22 -1.34 -18.32
CA VAL A 119 -4.78 -0.59 -17.18
C VAL A 119 -6.16 -0.02 -17.51
N LEU A 120 -6.35 0.56 -18.71
CA LEU A 120 -7.66 1.03 -19.18
C LEU A 120 -8.68 -0.10 -19.20
N GLY A 121 -8.31 -1.28 -19.73
CA GLY A 121 -9.18 -2.46 -19.74
C GLY A 121 -9.55 -2.97 -18.34
N LEU A 122 -8.61 -2.99 -17.42
CA LEU A 122 -8.87 -3.35 -16.01
C LEU A 122 -9.80 -2.34 -15.31
N PHE A 123 -9.76 -1.07 -15.70
CA PHE A 123 -10.63 -0.02 -15.21
C PHE A 123 -12.02 -0.04 -15.88
N GLY A 124 -12.23 -0.87 -16.91
CA GLY A 124 -13.47 -0.90 -17.70
C GLY A 124 -13.58 0.24 -18.72
N ALA A 125 -12.48 0.91 -19.04
CA ALA A 125 -12.43 1.94 -20.06
C ALA A 125 -12.02 1.35 -21.41
N LEU A 126 -12.63 1.87 -22.49
CA LEU A 126 -12.25 1.52 -23.85
C LEU A 126 -11.20 2.51 -24.35
N PRO A 127 -10.10 2.04 -24.93
CA PRO A 127 -9.09 2.92 -25.51
C PRO A 127 -9.65 3.65 -26.74
N PHE A 128 -9.18 4.88 -26.98
CA PHE A 128 -9.44 5.58 -28.24
C PHE A 128 -8.69 4.91 -29.39
N SER A 129 -9.24 5.03 -30.59
CA SER A 129 -8.52 4.61 -31.79
C SER A 129 -7.33 5.54 -32.06
N PRO A 130 -6.24 5.03 -32.67
CA PRO A 130 -5.06 5.85 -33.01
C PRO A 130 -5.38 7.04 -33.92
N GLU A 131 -6.51 6.97 -34.65
CA GLU A 131 -6.98 8.05 -35.52
C GLU A 131 -7.64 9.19 -34.73
N GLN A 132 -8.18 8.90 -33.56
CA GLN A 132 -8.83 9.88 -32.69
C GLN A 132 -7.88 10.57 -31.73
N VAL A 133 -6.98 9.79 -31.12
CA VAL A 133 -5.99 10.30 -30.17
C VAL A 133 -4.65 9.59 -30.41
N SER A 134 -3.60 10.36 -30.62
CA SER A 134 -2.27 9.83 -30.88
C SER A 134 -1.65 9.12 -29.66
N ASP A 135 -2.04 9.55 -28.46
CA ASP A 135 -1.53 9.00 -27.20
C ASP A 135 -2.35 7.77 -26.77
N ARG A 136 -1.70 6.62 -26.66
CA ARG A 136 -2.32 5.34 -26.28
C ARG A 136 -2.71 5.21 -24.80
N ASN A 137 -2.54 6.27 -24.02
CA ASN A 137 -2.83 6.30 -22.59
C ASN A 137 -4.21 6.89 -22.25
N PHE A 138 -5.03 7.18 -23.26
CA PHE A 138 -6.38 7.70 -23.09
C PHE A 138 -7.45 6.67 -23.44
N GLY A 139 -8.54 6.72 -22.70
CA GLY A 139 -9.73 5.93 -22.94
C GLY A 139 -10.99 6.62 -22.43
N TYR A 140 -12.14 6.01 -22.67
CA TYR A 140 -13.43 6.50 -22.23
C TYR A 140 -14.27 5.37 -21.61
N VAL A 141 -15.14 5.71 -20.69
CA VAL A 141 -16.10 4.75 -20.11
C VAL A 141 -17.38 4.77 -20.93
N LYS A 142 -17.71 3.63 -21.54
CA LYS A 142 -18.89 3.48 -22.40
C LYS A 142 -20.18 3.90 -21.66
N GLY A 143 -21.01 4.71 -22.30
CA GLY A 143 -22.26 5.18 -21.71
C GLY A 143 -22.13 6.35 -20.74
N THR A 144 -20.94 6.89 -20.56
CA THR A 144 -20.68 8.08 -19.74
C THR A 144 -19.89 9.13 -20.53
N ARG A 145 -19.72 10.34 -19.96
CA ARG A 145 -18.83 11.38 -20.50
C ARG A 145 -17.44 11.35 -19.84
N ASN A 146 -17.11 10.28 -19.13
CA ASN A 146 -15.87 10.20 -18.40
C ASN A 146 -14.70 9.80 -19.30
N LEU A 147 -13.69 10.63 -19.32
CA LEU A 147 -12.39 10.32 -19.91
C LEU A 147 -11.47 9.71 -18.85
N VAL A 148 -10.66 8.75 -19.25
CA VAL A 148 -9.68 8.09 -18.40
C VAL A 148 -8.31 8.28 -19.02
N MET A 149 -7.39 8.80 -18.24
CA MET A 149 -5.98 8.92 -18.61
C MET A 149 -5.13 8.07 -17.68
N VAL A 150 -4.29 7.23 -18.25
CA VAL A 150 -3.28 6.46 -17.53
C VAL A 150 -1.96 7.22 -17.59
N ASP A 151 -1.47 7.71 -16.46
CA ASP A 151 -0.17 8.38 -16.38
C ASP A 151 0.90 7.44 -15.81
N SER A 152 2.16 7.80 -16.02
CA SER A 152 3.29 7.02 -15.52
C SER A 152 3.32 7.03 -13.98
N PRO A 153 3.51 5.86 -13.33
CA PRO A 153 3.62 5.79 -11.87
C PRO A 153 4.82 6.56 -11.31
N ASN A 154 5.76 6.95 -12.18
CA ASN A 154 6.96 7.71 -11.82
C ASN A 154 6.80 9.21 -12.03
N ARG A 155 5.59 9.68 -12.38
CA ARG A 155 5.31 11.09 -12.62
C ARG A 155 4.26 11.59 -11.65
N LEU A 156 4.48 12.76 -11.06
CA LEU A 156 3.46 13.46 -10.26
C LEU A 156 2.33 13.94 -11.18
N THR A 157 1.11 13.57 -10.86
CA THR A 157 -0.08 14.13 -11.53
C THR A 157 -0.27 15.57 -11.08
N THR A 158 -0.08 16.50 -11.98
CA THR A 158 -0.20 17.94 -11.74
C THR A 158 -1.37 18.53 -12.52
N ALA A 159 -1.70 19.79 -12.24
CA ALA A 159 -2.68 20.53 -13.05
C ALA A 159 -2.27 20.60 -14.54
N ALA A 160 -0.99 20.58 -14.86
CA ALA A 160 -0.49 20.50 -16.23
C ALA A 160 -0.80 19.15 -16.89
N THR A 161 -0.72 18.05 -16.10
CA THR A 161 -1.09 16.70 -16.57
C THR A 161 -2.58 16.64 -16.92
N VAL A 162 -3.43 17.21 -16.06
CA VAL A 162 -4.88 17.24 -16.29
C VAL A 162 -5.25 18.12 -17.52
N ARG A 163 -4.58 19.28 -17.69
CA ARG A 163 -4.80 20.16 -18.86
C ARG A 163 -4.44 19.50 -20.19
N ARG A 164 -3.58 18.51 -20.21
CA ARG A 164 -3.26 17.73 -21.43
C ARG A 164 -4.35 16.73 -21.80
N ALA A 165 -5.24 16.42 -20.85
CA ALA A 165 -6.32 15.46 -21.03
C ALA A 165 -7.65 16.12 -21.49
N VAL A 166 -7.70 17.44 -21.43
CA VAL A 166 -8.83 18.28 -21.85
C VAL A 166 -8.48 18.99 -23.15
#